data_4f7471a9bc67dbe8d376dff3d725a2d8
#
_entry.id   4f7471a9bc67dbe8d376dff3d725a2d8
#
_cell.length_a   1.000
_cell.length_b   1.000
_cell.length_c   1.000
_cell.angle_alpha   90.00
_cell.angle_beta   90.00
_cell.angle_gamma   90.00
#
_symmetry.space_group_name_H-M   'P 1'
#
loop_
_entity.id
_entity.type
_entity.pdbx_description
1 polymer ?
#
loop_
_entity_poly.entity_id
_entity_poly.type
_entity_poly.pdbx_seq_one_letter_code
_entity_poly.pdbx_strand_id
1 'polypeptide(L)'
;MVHRLTALIPMAAAGVVLSFASNPAPAEAAPGSCPTPTLGRYAVMGMGVQTGKASNTPTAHVLEERWLAGGKLQGTVVERVGRSERQSSYSGIARMNASCFMELERKLPWGTVRSEVVLDGKGRPLYSINRNKGTVITSRWLPMAPGSCQASDLNGLVLSSQVGLSWRDGGWSPNAVVQRERWSDGSVQGLALSSYGGMGETVSYTGQLKLDPSSCWGNLSERDAEGVAYNYRALVVKGRSGARGYLYLQSDPDDLTAGWLVHD
;
A
#
# COMPACT_ATOMS: atom_id res chain seq x y z
N MET A 1 32.91 -30.97 -59.39
CA MET A 1 33.75 -29.93 -58.76
C MET A 1 32.99 -28.64 -58.83
N VAL A 2 32.44 -28.23 -57.72
CA VAL A 2 31.69 -26.97 -57.58
C VAL A 2 32.34 -26.17 -56.47
N HIS A 3 32.98 -25.06 -56.83
CA HIS A 3 33.62 -24.13 -55.92
C HIS A 3 32.55 -23.30 -55.27
N ARG A 4 32.42 -23.31 -53.87
CA ARG A 4 31.68 -22.39 -53.12
C ARG A 4 32.59 -21.21 -52.72
N LEU A 5 32.29 -20.02 -53.22
CA LEU A 5 32.83 -18.76 -52.72
C LEU A 5 32.11 -18.41 -51.40
N THR A 6 32.87 -18.28 -50.33
CA THR A 6 32.41 -17.76 -49.04
C THR A 6 32.70 -16.27 -49.01
N ALA A 7 31.66 -15.44 -49.04
CA ALA A 7 31.79 -14.00 -48.88
C ALA A 7 31.85 -13.66 -47.40
N LEU A 8 32.94 -13.09 -46.93
CA LEU A 8 33.12 -12.50 -45.62
C LEU A 8 32.52 -11.09 -45.64
N ILE A 9 31.46 -10.88 -44.82
CA ILE A 9 30.89 -9.56 -44.57
C ILE A 9 31.60 -8.97 -43.32
N PRO A 10 32.23 -7.79 -43.39
CA PRO A 10 32.80 -7.16 -42.20
C PRO A 10 31.68 -6.57 -41.37
N MET A 11 31.53 -7.05 -40.13
CA MET A 11 30.69 -6.40 -39.10
C MET A 11 31.36 -5.10 -38.63
N ALA A 12 30.84 -3.97 -39.04
CA ALA A 12 31.19 -2.68 -38.46
C ALA A 12 30.55 -2.59 -37.05
N ALA A 13 31.36 -2.62 -36.01
CA ALA A 13 30.94 -2.36 -34.64
C ALA A 13 30.67 -0.86 -34.50
N ALA A 14 29.38 -0.47 -34.52
CA ALA A 14 28.96 0.87 -34.15
C ALA A 14 29.04 0.98 -32.62
N GLY A 15 30.08 1.61 -32.11
CA GLY A 15 30.21 1.96 -30.72
C GLY A 15 29.15 3.00 -30.33
N VAL A 16 28.11 2.60 -29.58
CA VAL A 16 27.19 3.54 -28.94
C VAL A 16 27.90 4.19 -27.77
N VAL A 17 28.36 5.42 -27.93
CA VAL A 17 28.83 6.26 -26.84
C VAL A 17 27.59 6.70 -26.04
N LEU A 18 27.30 6.01 -24.94
CA LEU A 18 26.34 6.48 -23.95
C LEU A 18 26.96 7.68 -23.23
N SER A 19 26.63 8.88 -23.72
CA SER A 19 26.86 10.11 -22.95
C SER A 19 25.98 10.05 -21.70
N PHE A 20 26.57 9.76 -20.54
CA PHE A 20 25.91 10.00 -19.27
C PHE A 20 25.77 11.53 -19.14
N ALA A 21 24.58 12.03 -19.49
CA ALA A 21 24.21 13.38 -19.13
C ALA A 21 24.40 13.49 -17.60
N SER A 22 25.29 14.39 -17.18
CA SER A 22 25.41 14.77 -15.78
C SER A 22 24.00 15.06 -15.27
N ASN A 23 23.52 14.28 -14.27
CA ASN A 23 22.26 14.57 -13.61
C ASN A 23 22.32 16.06 -13.22
N PRO A 24 21.35 16.88 -13.65
CA PRO A 24 21.27 18.25 -13.14
C PRO A 24 21.22 18.14 -11.62
N ALA A 25 22.00 18.94 -10.94
CA ALA A 25 21.89 19.09 -9.49
C ALA A 25 20.41 19.27 -9.17
N PRO A 26 19.87 18.61 -8.11
CA PRO A 26 18.47 18.75 -7.77
C PRO A 26 18.16 20.23 -7.72
N ALA A 27 17.18 20.67 -8.51
CA ALA A 27 16.76 22.05 -8.57
C ALA A 27 16.46 22.45 -7.12
N GLU A 28 17.26 23.38 -6.59
CA GLU A 28 17.03 23.96 -5.29
C GLU A 28 15.62 24.56 -5.34
N ALA A 29 14.70 24.02 -4.53
CA ALA A 29 13.34 24.50 -4.50
C ALA A 29 13.41 26.01 -4.28
N ALA A 30 12.84 26.80 -5.20
CA ALA A 30 12.74 28.24 -5.04
C ALA A 30 12.24 28.53 -3.62
N PRO A 31 12.71 29.55 -2.92
CA PRO A 31 12.36 29.84 -1.52
C PRO A 31 10.90 30.26 -1.41
N GLY A 32 10.01 29.30 -1.60
CA GLY A 32 8.61 29.36 -1.23
C GLY A 32 8.47 28.76 0.17
N SER A 33 7.65 29.37 1.01
CA SER A 33 7.34 28.79 2.32
C SER A 33 6.77 27.40 2.14
N CYS A 34 7.24 26.43 2.92
CA CYS A 34 6.70 25.08 2.92
C CYS A 34 5.18 25.07 3.16
N PRO A 35 4.42 24.18 2.55
CA PRO A 35 2.97 24.12 2.76
C PRO A 35 2.69 23.78 4.23
N THR A 36 1.70 24.46 4.81
CA THR A 36 1.26 24.16 6.18
C THR A 36 0.57 22.78 6.20
N PRO A 37 1.02 21.84 7.05
CA PRO A 37 0.42 20.50 7.10
C PRO A 37 -1.05 20.54 7.45
N THR A 38 -1.88 19.86 6.67
CA THR A 38 -3.31 19.73 6.95
C THR A 38 -3.53 18.75 8.09
N LEU A 39 -4.08 19.25 9.21
CA LEU A 39 -4.46 18.42 10.33
C LEU A 39 -5.67 17.55 9.98
N GLY A 40 -5.76 16.38 10.59
CA GLY A 40 -6.90 15.48 10.38
C GLY A 40 -6.57 14.02 10.46
N ARG A 41 -7.50 13.22 9.97
CA ARG A 41 -7.45 11.75 9.96
C ARG A 41 -7.08 11.26 8.58
N TYR A 42 -6.23 10.26 8.52
CA TYR A 42 -5.73 9.66 7.29
C TYR A 42 -5.74 8.15 7.36
N ALA A 43 -6.10 7.51 6.28
CA ALA A 43 -5.86 6.11 6.04
C ALA A 43 -4.57 5.97 5.20
N VAL A 44 -3.71 5.05 5.58
CA VAL A 44 -2.40 4.86 4.94
C VAL A 44 -2.21 3.40 4.63
N MET A 45 -1.77 3.09 3.42
CA MET A 45 -1.38 1.75 3.02
C MET A 45 0.02 1.78 2.44
N GLY A 46 0.87 0.87 2.91
CA GLY A 46 2.24 0.74 2.44
C GLY A 46 2.65 -0.70 2.21
N MET A 47 3.51 -0.90 1.24
CA MET A 47 4.12 -2.19 0.93
C MET A 47 5.61 -2.03 0.61
N GLY A 48 6.34 -3.11 0.83
CA GLY A 48 7.77 -3.15 0.55
C GLY A 48 8.44 -4.37 1.16
N VAL A 49 9.69 -4.19 1.58
CA VAL A 49 10.50 -5.28 2.15
C VAL A 49 11.32 -4.81 3.34
N GLN A 50 11.56 -5.72 4.26
CA GLN A 50 12.66 -5.61 5.23
C GLN A 50 13.85 -6.37 4.68
N THR A 51 14.97 -5.68 4.50
CA THR A 51 16.20 -6.27 3.95
C THR A 51 16.92 -7.06 5.05
N GLY A 52 17.16 -8.33 4.80
CA GLY A 52 17.91 -9.23 5.68
C GLY A 52 19.27 -9.59 5.10
N LYS A 53 20.13 -10.23 5.92
CA LYS A 53 21.44 -10.70 5.45
C LYS A 53 21.33 -11.80 4.39
N ALA A 54 20.36 -12.69 4.52
CA ALA A 54 20.18 -13.84 3.64
C ALA A 54 19.07 -13.64 2.60
N SER A 55 18.01 -12.90 2.96
CA SER A 55 16.86 -12.67 2.08
C SER A 55 16.09 -11.43 2.50
N ASN A 56 15.30 -10.90 1.58
CA ASN A 56 14.35 -9.84 1.87
C ASN A 56 13.02 -10.45 2.37
N THR A 57 12.48 -9.88 3.44
CA THR A 57 11.18 -10.28 3.96
C THR A 57 10.12 -9.28 3.49
N PRO A 58 9.11 -9.70 2.74
CA PRO A 58 8.04 -8.80 2.32
C PRO A 58 7.29 -8.27 3.52
N THR A 59 6.85 -7.03 3.44
CA THR A 59 6.12 -6.35 4.50
C THR A 59 5.06 -5.43 3.93
N ALA A 60 3.93 -5.34 4.62
CA ALA A 60 2.86 -4.43 4.29
C ALA A 60 2.20 -3.91 5.56
N HIS A 61 1.60 -2.73 5.48
CA HIS A 61 0.84 -2.18 6.59
C HIS A 61 -0.38 -1.38 6.11
N VAL A 62 -1.39 -1.35 6.95
CA VAL A 62 -2.50 -0.39 6.90
C VAL A 62 -2.50 0.37 8.21
N LEU A 63 -2.63 1.70 8.14
CA LEU A 63 -2.71 2.56 9.33
C LEU A 63 -3.93 3.48 9.23
N GLU A 64 -4.51 3.77 10.39
CA GLU A 64 -5.28 4.96 10.62
C GLU A 64 -4.41 5.92 11.43
N GLU A 65 -4.14 7.11 10.91
CA GLU A 65 -3.30 8.11 11.58
C GLU A 65 -4.01 9.45 11.70
N ARG A 66 -3.85 10.11 12.84
CA ARG A 66 -4.36 11.45 13.10
C ARG A 66 -3.22 12.42 13.31
N TRP A 67 -3.23 13.48 12.53
CA TRP A 67 -2.33 14.62 12.69
C TRP A 67 -3.01 15.68 13.52
N LEU A 68 -2.38 16.04 14.63
CA LEU A 68 -2.92 16.95 15.66
C LEU A 68 -2.08 18.23 15.73
N ALA A 69 -2.61 19.27 16.36
CA ALA A 69 -1.88 20.50 16.60
C ALA A 69 -0.58 20.25 17.38
N GLY A 70 0.43 21.08 17.12
CA GLY A 70 1.75 20.98 17.74
C GLY A 70 2.58 19.79 17.22
N GLY A 71 2.26 19.27 16.03
CA GLY A 71 3.00 18.18 15.40
C GLY A 71 2.84 16.82 16.08
N LYS A 72 1.79 16.64 16.88
CA LYS A 72 1.52 15.34 17.51
C LYS A 72 0.85 14.39 16.54
N LEU A 73 1.21 13.10 16.64
CA LEU A 73 0.61 11.99 15.92
C LEU A 73 0.01 10.98 16.87
N GLN A 74 -1.08 10.35 16.46
CA GLN A 74 -1.60 9.13 17.09
C GLN A 74 -2.28 8.28 16.03
N GLY A 75 -2.29 6.96 16.23
CA GLY A 75 -2.94 6.09 15.27
C GLY A 75 -2.96 4.63 15.70
N THR A 76 -3.50 3.82 14.81
CA THR A 76 -3.50 2.36 14.90
C THR A 76 -2.88 1.81 13.63
N VAL A 77 -2.05 0.79 13.78
CA VAL A 77 -1.40 0.08 12.67
C VAL A 77 -1.72 -1.40 12.74
N VAL A 78 -2.01 -1.99 11.60
CA VAL A 78 -1.91 -3.43 11.34
C VAL A 78 -0.78 -3.61 10.35
N GLU A 79 0.18 -4.43 10.69
CA GLU A 79 1.39 -4.67 9.89
C GLU A 79 1.64 -6.17 9.74
N ARG A 80 2.03 -6.56 8.55
CA ARG A 80 2.51 -7.90 8.23
C ARG A 80 4.00 -7.82 7.89
N VAL A 81 4.78 -8.71 8.50
CA VAL A 81 6.20 -8.95 8.16
C VAL A 81 6.35 -10.42 7.85
N GLY A 82 6.48 -10.73 6.58
CA GLY A 82 6.37 -12.10 6.12
C GLY A 82 5.04 -12.71 6.52
N ARG A 83 5.09 -13.86 7.19
CA ARG A 83 3.92 -14.62 7.65
C ARG A 83 3.34 -14.14 8.99
N SER A 84 3.97 -13.16 9.65
CA SER A 84 3.57 -12.68 10.98
C SER A 84 2.77 -11.38 10.89
N GLU A 85 1.62 -11.33 11.56
CA GLU A 85 0.80 -10.13 11.74
C GLU A 85 1.03 -9.54 13.13
N ARG A 86 1.03 -8.21 13.21
CA ARG A 86 1.03 -7.48 14.48
C ARG A 86 0.17 -6.23 14.37
N GLN A 87 -0.48 -5.87 15.47
CA GLN A 87 -1.33 -4.70 15.58
C GLN A 87 -1.01 -3.93 16.84
N SER A 88 -1.02 -2.59 16.78
CA SER A 88 -0.89 -1.72 17.93
C SER A 88 -1.43 -0.34 17.66
N SER A 89 -1.85 0.34 18.72
CA SER A 89 -1.95 1.79 18.74
C SER A 89 -0.56 2.40 18.96
N TYR A 90 -0.36 3.62 18.51
CA TYR A 90 0.90 4.35 18.66
C TYR A 90 0.66 5.85 18.86
N SER A 91 1.68 6.50 19.36
CA SER A 91 1.83 7.96 19.36
C SER A 91 3.12 8.35 18.65
N GLY A 92 3.23 9.63 18.28
CA GLY A 92 4.41 10.11 17.60
C GLY A 92 4.45 11.61 17.44
N ILE A 93 5.43 12.06 16.67
CA ILE A 93 5.65 13.45 16.32
C ILE A 93 5.85 13.62 14.83
N ALA A 94 5.46 14.78 14.31
CA ALA A 94 5.66 15.22 12.93
C ALA A 94 6.37 16.56 12.94
N ARG A 95 7.36 16.72 12.06
CA ARG A 95 8.10 17.97 11.88
C ARG A 95 8.36 18.22 10.41
N MET A 96 8.20 19.47 9.96
CA MET A 96 8.60 19.87 8.62
C MET A 96 10.12 20.07 8.60
N ASN A 97 10.82 19.48 7.63
CA ASN A 97 12.23 19.76 7.41
C ASN A 97 12.45 20.90 6.40
N ALA A 98 13.69 21.33 6.23
CA ALA A 98 14.04 22.43 5.34
C ALA A 98 13.72 22.18 3.86
N SER A 99 13.60 20.92 3.44
CA SER A 99 13.22 20.51 2.09
C SER A 99 11.71 20.33 1.90
N CYS A 100 10.90 20.81 2.84
CA CYS A 100 9.43 20.70 2.81
C CYS A 100 8.88 19.27 2.84
N PHE A 101 9.63 18.29 3.35
CA PHE A 101 9.11 16.99 3.69
C PHE A 101 8.69 16.96 5.17
N MET A 102 7.60 16.25 5.46
CA MET A 102 7.22 15.96 6.85
C MET A 102 7.99 14.73 7.34
N GLU A 103 8.82 14.92 8.34
CA GLU A 103 9.45 13.83 9.08
C GLU A 103 8.52 13.34 10.17
N LEU A 104 8.20 12.04 10.15
CA LEU A 104 7.35 11.41 11.14
C LEU A 104 8.16 10.42 11.98
N GLU A 105 7.97 10.46 13.28
CA GLU A 105 8.49 9.46 14.20
C GLU A 105 7.33 8.86 15.00
N ARG A 106 7.08 7.55 14.82
CA ARG A 106 6.04 6.78 15.50
C ARG A 106 6.67 5.85 16.53
N LYS A 107 6.16 5.84 17.75
CA LYS A 107 6.60 4.97 18.82
C LYS A 107 5.66 3.76 18.90
N LEU A 108 6.17 2.60 18.52
CA LEU A 108 5.46 1.33 18.50
C LEU A 108 6.07 0.36 19.52
N PRO A 109 5.35 -0.65 20.02
CA PRO A 109 5.92 -1.64 20.94
C PRO A 109 7.13 -2.37 20.41
N TRP A 110 7.26 -2.49 19.09
CA TRP A 110 8.37 -3.16 18.44
C TRP A 110 9.47 -2.21 17.92
N GLY A 111 9.41 -0.95 18.30
CA GLY A 111 10.44 0.04 17.98
C GLY A 111 9.92 1.34 17.38
N THR A 112 10.83 2.24 17.11
CA THR A 112 10.53 3.53 16.49
C THR A 112 10.53 3.40 14.98
N VAL A 113 9.43 3.82 14.33
CA VAL A 113 9.30 3.90 12.87
C VAL A 113 9.41 5.34 12.43
N ARG A 114 10.35 5.60 11.52
CA ARG A 114 10.57 6.91 10.90
C ARG A 114 10.15 6.90 9.44
N SER A 115 9.49 7.96 9.01
CA SER A 115 9.07 8.14 7.62
C SER A 115 9.24 9.58 7.19
N GLU A 116 9.48 9.79 5.90
CA GLU A 116 9.37 11.10 5.26
C GLU A 116 8.13 11.09 4.35
N VAL A 117 7.36 12.17 4.41
CA VAL A 117 6.08 12.32 3.72
C VAL A 117 6.12 13.51 2.78
N VAL A 118 5.68 13.27 1.54
CA VAL A 118 5.47 14.31 0.54
C VAL A 118 4.08 14.90 0.73
N LEU A 119 3.99 16.21 0.82
CA LEU A 119 2.75 16.96 0.88
C LEU A 119 2.41 17.56 -0.49
N ASP A 120 1.12 17.71 -0.78
CA ASP A 120 0.67 18.53 -1.91
C ASP A 120 0.73 20.04 -1.56
N GLY A 121 0.46 20.89 -2.55
CA GLY A 121 0.44 22.34 -2.36
C GLY A 121 -0.61 22.86 -1.35
N LYS A 122 -1.53 21.99 -0.89
CA LYS A 122 -2.52 22.28 0.18
C LYS A 122 -2.12 21.69 1.53
N GLY A 123 -0.90 21.16 1.65
CA GLY A 123 -0.37 20.56 2.87
C GLY A 123 -0.93 19.17 3.21
N ARG A 124 -1.58 18.48 2.27
CA ARG A 124 -2.11 17.13 2.48
C ARG A 124 -1.03 16.09 2.18
N PRO A 125 -0.84 15.07 3.05
CA PRO A 125 0.06 13.96 2.75
C PRO A 125 -0.46 13.15 1.57
N LEU A 126 0.44 12.77 0.66
CA LEU A 126 0.13 11.94 -0.50
C LEU A 126 0.90 10.62 -0.48
N TYR A 127 2.20 10.69 -0.28
CA TYR A 127 3.10 9.55 -0.31
C TYR A 127 4.13 9.65 0.80
N SER A 128 4.62 8.51 1.26
CA SER A 128 5.73 8.47 2.20
C SER A 128 6.69 7.33 1.91
N ILE A 129 7.91 7.48 2.42
CA ILE A 129 8.92 6.43 2.42
C ILE A 129 9.36 6.16 3.87
N ASN A 130 9.58 4.90 4.21
CA ASN A 130 10.18 4.53 5.49
C ASN A 130 11.68 4.85 5.49
N ARG A 131 12.19 5.39 6.61
CA ARG A 131 13.59 5.80 6.77
C ARG A 131 14.36 4.94 7.76
N ASN A 132 13.77 3.87 8.26
CA ASN A 132 14.50 2.94 9.11
C ASN A 132 15.50 2.13 8.27
N LYS A 133 16.70 1.93 8.82
CA LYS A 133 17.72 1.09 8.18
C LYS A 133 17.17 -0.32 7.95
N GLY A 134 17.42 -0.86 6.77
CA GLY A 134 16.97 -2.20 6.39
C GLY A 134 15.48 -2.27 6.05
N THR A 135 14.81 -1.15 5.80
CA THR A 135 13.40 -1.13 5.41
C THR A 135 13.22 -0.33 4.14
N VAL A 136 12.59 -0.91 3.13
CA VAL A 136 12.25 -0.27 1.87
C VAL A 136 10.74 -0.40 1.69
N ILE A 137 9.99 0.62 2.13
CA ILE A 137 8.53 0.67 2.06
C ILE A 137 8.12 2.03 1.55
N THR A 138 7.21 2.04 0.58
CA THR A 138 6.46 3.24 0.18
C THR A 138 5.03 3.12 0.65
N SER A 139 4.40 4.26 0.96
CA SER A 139 3.00 4.28 1.39
C SER A 139 2.23 5.38 0.69
N ARG A 140 0.93 5.14 0.51
CA ARG A 140 -0.04 6.09 -0.02
C ARG A 140 -0.99 6.54 1.08
N TRP A 141 -1.39 7.82 1.05
CA TRP A 141 -2.19 8.47 2.06
C TRP A 141 -3.52 8.93 1.50
N LEU A 142 -4.58 8.75 2.29
CA LEU A 142 -5.94 9.13 1.99
C LEU A 142 -6.53 9.98 3.09
N PRO A 143 -6.99 11.19 2.82
CA PRO A 143 -7.69 11.98 3.82
C PRO A 143 -9.05 11.35 4.14
N MET A 144 -9.32 11.13 5.43
CA MET A 144 -10.58 10.63 5.92
C MET A 144 -11.46 11.78 6.46
N ALA A 145 -12.75 11.64 6.27
CA ALA A 145 -13.73 12.49 6.95
C ALA A 145 -13.74 12.21 8.47
N PRO A 146 -14.09 13.20 9.31
CA PRO A 146 -14.32 12.95 10.72
C PRO A 146 -15.55 12.05 10.93
N GLY A 147 -15.62 11.43 12.11
CA GLY A 147 -16.75 10.59 12.52
C GLY A 147 -16.48 9.09 12.41
N SER A 148 -17.50 8.31 12.77
CA SER A 148 -17.50 6.84 12.71
C SER A 148 -17.80 6.34 11.30
N CYS A 149 -17.47 5.08 11.04
CA CYS A 149 -17.81 4.39 9.82
C CYS A 149 -18.91 3.36 10.09
N GLN A 150 -19.71 3.07 9.06
CA GLN A 150 -20.72 2.03 9.09
C GLN A 150 -20.49 1.08 7.91
N ALA A 151 -20.92 -0.17 8.04
CA ALA A 151 -20.80 -1.13 6.96
C ALA A 151 -21.59 -0.68 5.71
N SER A 152 -22.71 0.02 5.91
CA SER A 152 -23.50 0.64 4.85
C SER A 152 -22.77 1.78 4.08
N ASP A 153 -21.66 2.29 4.60
CA ASP A 153 -20.82 3.23 3.85
C ASP A 153 -20.23 2.61 2.57
N LEU A 154 -20.20 1.28 2.48
CA LEU A 154 -19.74 0.55 1.30
C LEU A 154 -20.88 0.12 0.37
N ASN A 155 -22.16 0.32 0.72
CA ASN A 155 -23.29 -0.15 -0.08
C ASN A 155 -23.20 0.33 -1.52
N GLY A 156 -23.31 -0.60 -2.47
CA GLY A 156 -23.23 -0.35 -3.90
C GLY A 156 -22.10 -1.11 -4.60
N LEU A 157 -21.58 -0.52 -5.65
CA LEU A 157 -20.47 -1.07 -6.44
C LEU A 157 -19.14 -0.57 -5.88
N VAL A 158 -18.23 -1.50 -5.61
CA VAL A 158 -16.86 -1.22 -5.19
C VAL A 158 -15.90 -1.94 -6.13
N LEU A 159 -14.87 -1.24 -6.57
CA LEU A 159 -13.83 -1.75 -7.45
C LEU A 159 -12.50 -1.82 -6.72
N SER A 160 -11.79 -2.92 -6.85
CA SER A 160 -10.51 -3.11 -6.17
C SER A 160 -9.35 -3.33 -7.12
N SER A 161 -8.18 -2.95 -6.63
CA SER A 161 -6.90 -3.36 -7.19
C SER A 161 -5.97 -3.71 -6.04
N GLN A 162 -5.39 -4.88 -6.10
CA GLN A 162 -4.47 -5.37 -5.08
C GLN A 162 -3.25 -6.01 -5.72
N VAL A 163 -2.15 -5.89 -5.03
CA VAL A 163 -0.89 -6.56 -5.36
C VAL A 163 -0.34 -7.17 -4.09
N GLY A 164 0.42 -8.24 -4.23
CA GLY A 164 0.95 -8.92 -3.09
C GLY A 164 1.91 -10.02 -3.44
N LEU A 165 2.13 -10.87 -2.45
CA LEU A 165 3.00 -12.04 -2.52
C LEU A 165 2.31 -13.19 -1.80
N SER A 166 2.30 -14.37 -2.40
CA SER A 166 1.84 -15.61 -1.78
C SER A 166 3.03 -16.51 -1.47
N TRP A 167 3.02 -17.11 -0.29
CA TRP A 167 4.05 -18.05 0.14
C TRP A 167 3.72 -19.44 -0.42
N ARG A 168 4.54 -19.92 -1.37
CA ARG A 168 4.36 -21.24 -2.00
C ARG A 168 5.73 -21.88 -2.21
N ASP A 169 5.81 -23.17 -2.03
CA ASP A 169 7.02 -23.98 -2.28
C ASP A 169 8.30 -23.45 -1.59
N GLY A 170 8.12 -22.91 -0.37
CA GLY A 170 9.25 -22.38 0.41
C GLY A 170 9.71 -20.98 -0.01
N GLY A 171 8.96 -20.27 -0.84
CA GLY A 171 9.28 -18.92 -1.31
C GLY A 171 8.07 -18.00 -1.49
N TRP A 172 8.33 -16.71 -1.62
CA TRP A 172 7.32 -15.70 -1.96
C TRP A 172 7.21 -15.55 -3.48
N SER A 173 6.01 -15.72 -4.01
CA SER A 173 5.67 -15.53 -5.42
C SER A 173 4.71 -14.33 -5.57
N PRO A 174 4.87 -13.50 -6.61
CA PRO A 174 3.99 -12.34 -6.80
C PRO A 174 2.56 -12.77 -7.13
N ASN A 175 1.61 -11.98 -6.63
CA ASN A 175 0.21 -12.05 -7.02
C ASN A 175 -0.36 -10.67 -7.34
N ALA A 176 -1.41 -10.64 -8.12
CA ALA A 176 -2.20 -9.45 -8.41
C ALA A 176 -3.66 -9.85 -8.59
N VAL A 177 -4.56 -9.03 -8.06
CA VAL A 177 -6.00 -9.26 -8.18
C VAL A 177 -6.70 -7.94 -8.46
N VAL A 178 -7.69 -7.95 -9.36
CA VAL A 178 -8.66 -6.89 -9.50
C VAL A 178 -10.05 -7.46 -9.27
N GLN A 179 -10.90 -6.72 -8.59
CA GLN A 179 -12.21 -7.21 -8.16
C GLN A 179 -13.30 -6.20 -8.49
N ARG A 180 -14.47 -6.75 -8.74
CA ARG A 180 -15.72 -6.01 -8.82
C ARG A 180 -16.67 -6.56 -7.77
N GLU A 181 -17.06 -5.73 -6.83
CA GLU A 181 -17.82 -6.10 -5.63
C GLU A 181 -19.15 -5.37 -5.57
N ARG A 182 -20.17 -6.07 -5.14
CA ARG A 182 -21.46 -5.48 -4.75
C ARG A 182 -21.65 -5.66 -3.25
N TRP A 183 -21.77 -4.55 -2.56
CA TRP A 183 -21.93 -4.49 -1.12
C TRP A 183 -23.36 -4.18 -0.69
N SER A 184 -23.81 -4.79 0.39
CA SER A 184 -25.08 -4.52 1.09
C SER A 184 -24.89 -4.80 2.57
N ASP A 185 -24.92 -3.76 3.39
CA ASP A 185 -24.88 -3.78 4.87
C ASP A 185 -23.82 -4.74 5.45
N GLY A 186 -22.63 -4.65 4.89
CA GLY A 186 -21.47 -5.45 5.29
C GLY A 186 -21.36 -6.81 4.62
N SER A 187 -22.35 -7.24 3.85
CA SER A 187 -22.23 -8.40 2.99
C SER A 187 -21.64 -8.01 1.64
N VAL A 188 -20.78 -8.83 1.08
CA VAL A 188 -20.17 -8.64 -0.24
C VAL A 188 -20.40 -9.84 -1.13
N GLN A 189 -20.65 -9.57 -2.41
CA GLN A 189 -20.59 -10.54 -3.50
C GLN A 189 -19.66 -9.98 -4.56
N GLY A 190 -18.67 -10.74 -4.98
CA GLY A 190 -17.63 -10.27 -5.86
C GLY A 190 -17.25 -11.25 -6.95
N LEU A 191 -16.59 -10.69 -7.96
CA LEU A 191 -15.87 -11.42 -8.99
C LEU A 191 -14.44 -10.92 -9.00
N ALA A 192 -13.49 -11.83 -8.83
CA ALA A 192 -12.07 -11.57 -8.88
C ALA A 192 -11.46 -12.07 -10.18
N LEU A 193 -10.61 -11.24 -10.77
CA LEU A 193 -9.64 -11.63 -11.79
C LEU A 193 -8.28 -11.61 -11.13
N SER A 194 -7.67 -12.77 -10.98
CA SER A 194 -6.42 -12.93 -10.26
C SER A 194 -5.31 -13.51 -11.14
N SER A 195 -4.09 -13.25 -10.75
CA SER A 195 -2.91 -13.86 -11.33
C SER A 195 -1.95 -14.24 -10.20
N TYR A 196 -1.72 -15.53 -10.04
CA TYR A 196 -0.80 -16.09 -9.07
C TYR A 196 0.36 -16.80 -9.80
N GLY A 197 1.59 -16.29 -9.64
CA GLY A 197 2.76 -16.85 -10.33
C GLY A 197 2.64 -16.86 -11.85
N GLY A 198 1.87 -15.92 -12.44
CA GLY A 198 1.63 -15.81 -13.87
C GLY A 198 0.45 -16.64 -14.41
N MET A 199 -0.23 -17.41 -13.56
CA MET A 199 -1.47 -18.12 -13.94
C MET A 199 -2.68 -17.25 -13.59
N GLY A 200 -3.48 -16.95 -14.62
CA GLY A 200 -4.71 -16.16 -14.47
C GLY A 200 -5.91 -17.03 -14.16
N GLU A 201 -6.78 -16.56 -13.29
CA GLU A 201 -8.05 -17.19 -12.97
C GLU A 201 -9.16 -16.16 -12.78
N THR A 202 -10.39 -16.60 -12.86
CA THR A 202 -11.59 -15.81 -12.58
C THR A 202 -12.46 -16.58 -11.62
N VAL A 203 -12.74 -16.00 -10.44
CA VAL A 203 -13.50 -16.68 -9.40
C VAL A 203 -14.52 -15.73 -8.77
N SER A 204 -15.71 -16.24 -8.53
CA SER A 204 -16.73 -15.55 -7.73
C SER A 204 -16.55 -15.87 -6.25
N TYR A 205 -16.89 -14.90 -5.40
CA TYR A 205 -16.83 -15.05 -3.96
C TYR A 205 -17.95 -14.30 -3.25
N THR A 206 -18.17 -14.67 -2.01
CA THR A 206 -19.04 -13.96 -1.07
C THR A 206 -18.30 -13.70 0.22
N GLY A 207 -18.70 -12.67 0.97
CA GLY A 207 -18.04 -12.36 2.22
C GLY A 207 -18.88 -11.51 3.16
N GLN A 208 -18.31 -11.28 4.36
CA GLN A 208 -18.93 -10.52 5.42
C GLN A 208 -17.88 -9.65 6.13
N LEU A 209 -18.15 -8.36 6.20
CA LEU A 209 -17.41 -7.40 7.01
C LEU A 209 -18.06 -7.29 8.40
N LYS A 210 -17.26 -7.51 9.44
CA LYS A 210 -17.60 -7.21 10.83
C LYS A 210 -16.83 -5.95 11.24
N LEU A 211 -17.50 -4.80 11.18
CA LEU A 211 -16.91 -3.50 11.52
C LEU A 211 -17.02 -3.26 13.04
N ASP A 212 -15.96 -2.70 13.62
CA ASP A 212 -16.00 -2.14 14.97
C ASP A 212 -16.72 -0.78 14.93
N PRO A 213 -17.86 -0.61 15.61
CA PRO A 213 -18.64 0.62 15.54
C PRO A 213 -17.93 1.84 16.17
N SER A 214 -16.92 1.64 17.00
CA SER A 214 -16.13 2.69 17.63
C SER A 214 -14.99 3.22 16.76
N SER A 215 -14.66 2.48 15.72
CA SER A 215 -13.58 2.79 14.79
C SER A 215 -14.02 2.54 13.35
N CYS A 216 -13.12 2.73 12.37
CA CYS A 216 -13.39 2.32 11.00
C CYS A 216 -12.72 0.98 10.65
N TRP A 217 -12.18 0.29 11.65
CA TRP A 217 -11.56 -1.01 11.48
C TRP A 217 -12.57 -2.15 11.53
N GLY A 218 -12.32 -3.20 10.75
CA GLY A 218 -13.12 -4.40 10.74
C GLY A 218 -12.34 -5.62 10.30
N ASN A 219 -12.99 -6.78 10.42
CA ASN A 219 -12.52 -8.03 9.86
C ASN A 219 -13.44 -8.39 8.69
N LEU A 220 -12.86 -8.59 7.52
CA LEU A 220 -13.54 -9.09 6.34
C LEU A 220 -13.15 -10.55 6.16
N SER A 221 -14.16 -11.42 6.04
CA SER A 221 -13.97 -12.82 5.72
C SER A 221 -14.70 -13.11 4.42
N GLU A 222 -14.01 -13.69 3.47
CA GLU A 222 -14.52 -14.06 2.15
C GLU A 222 -14.35 -15.55 1.92
N ARG A 223 -15.18 -16.08 1.04
CA ARG A 223 -15.10 -17.47 0.56
C ARG A 223 -15.41 -17.50 -0.92
N ASP A 224 -14.53 -18.12 -1.68
CA ASP A 224 -14.74 -18.30 -3.12
C ASP A 224 -15.68 -19.48 -3.43
N ALA A 225 -15.99 -19.64 -4.71
CA ALA A 225 -16.87 -20.71 -5.20
C ALA A 225 -16.28 -22.11 -5.00
N GLU A 226 -14.97 -22.23 -4.82
CA GLU A 226 -14.28 -23.50 -4.56
C GLU A 226 -14.21 -23.83 -3.05
N GLY A 227 -14.66 -22.88 -2.20
CA GLY A 227 -14.71 -23.02 -0.76
C GLY A 227 -13.45 -22.55 -0.03
N VAL A 228 -12.49 -21.94 -0.73
CA VAL A 228 -11.30 -21.35 -0.12
C VAL A 228 -11.68 -20.09 0.65
N ALA A 229 -11.20 -19.98 1.87
CA ALA A 229 -11.45 -18.83 2.73
C ALA A 229 -10.29 -17.83 2.69
N TYR A 230 -10.63 -16.55 2.66
CA TYR A 230 -9.70 -15.43 2.72
C TYR A 230 -10.10 -14.48 3.84
N ASN A 231 -9.14 -14.04 4.63
CA ASN A 231 -9.38 -13.17 5.78
C ASN A 231 -8.55 -11.89 5.67
N TYR A 232 -9.16 -10.77 6.04
CA TYR A 232 -8.53 -9.47 5.92
C TYR A 232 -8.80 -8.59 7.13
N ARG A 233 -7.83 -7.75 7.46
CA ARG A 233 -8.04 -6.56 8.27
C ARG A 233 -8.42 -5.42 7.33
N ALA A 234 -9.62 -4.87 7.51
CA ALA A 234 -10.15 -3.81 6.67
C ALA A 234 -10.23 -2.48 7.44
N LEU A 235 -9.88 -1.39 6.78
CA LEU A 235 -10.10 -0.03 7.25
C LEU A 235 -11.05 0.66 6.27
N VAL A 236 -12.29 0.88 6.69
CA VAL A 236 -13.28 1.63 5.89
C VAL A 236 -12.86 3.08 5.80
N VAL A 237 -12.88 3.64 4.60
CA VAL A 237 -12.46 5.01 4.33
C VAL A 237 -13.65 5.81 3.80
N LYS A 238 -14.00 6.87 4.53
CA LYS A 238 -14.90 7.92 4.06
C LYS A 238 -14.03 9.13 3.74
N GLY A 239 -13.88 9.43 2.44
CA GLY A 239 -13.11 10.59 2.00
C GLY A 239 -13.85 11.90 2.25
N ARG A 240 -13.11 12.99 2.44
CA ARG A 240 -13.69 14.33 2.63
C ARG A 240 -14.50 14.83 1.44
N SER A 241 -14.23 14.31 0.25
CA SER A 241 -14.94 14.61 -0.99
C SER A 241 -16.18 13.74 -1.23
N GLY A 242 -16.57 12.90 -0.27
CA GLY A 242 -17.65 11.92 -0.43
C GLY A 242 -17.21 10.59 -1.03
N ALA A 243 -15.97 10.48 -1.51
CA ALA A 243 -15.43 9.20 -1.96
C ALA A 243 -15.42 8.19 -0.81
N ARG A 244 -15.81 6.96 -1.09
CA ARG A 244 -15.90 5.86 -0.12
C ARG A 244 -15.10 4.68 -0.61
N GLY A 245 -14.77 3.77 0.28
CA GLY A 245 -14.05 2.56 -0.03
C GLY A 245 -13.42 1.95 1.20
N TYR A 246 -12.48 1.07 1.02
CA TYR A 246 -11.71 0.54 2.14
C TYR A 246 -10.29 0.16 1.70
N LEU A 247 -9.40 0.17 2.67
CA LEU A 247 -8.07 -0.45 2.57
C LEU A 247 -8.14 -1.79 3.28
N TYR A 248 -7.39 -2.76 2.82
CA TYR A 248 -7.25 -4.02 3.54
C TYR A 248 -5.84 -4.59 3.47
N LEU A 249 -5.56 -5.43 4.44
CA LEU A 249 -4.37 -6.25 4.53
C LEU A 249 -4.82 -7.68 4.80
N GLN A 250 -4.41 -8.61 3.95
CA GLN A 250 -4.75 -10.02 4.13
C GLN A 250 -4.08 -10.58 5.38
N SER A 251 -4.88 -11.30 6.19
CA SER A 251 -4.45 -11.84 7.49
C SER A 251 -3.96 -13.28 7.39
N ASP A 252 -4.27 -13.97 6.28
CA ASP A 252 -3.85 -15.36 6.08
C ASP A 252 -2.32 -15.43 6.02
N PRO A 253 -1.66 -16.33 6.77
CA PRO A 253 -0.21 -16.31 6.94
C PRO A 253 0.57 -16.52 5.65
N ASP A 254 0.00 -17.22 4.69
CA ASP A 254 0.64 -17.53 3.42
C ASP A 254 0.39 -16.51 2.31
N ASP A 255 -0.41 -15.46 2.60
CA ASP A 255 -0.70 -14.39 1.65
C ASP A 255 -0.42 -13.01 2.28
N LEU A 256 0.48 -12.25 1.69
CA LEU A 256 0.75 -10.86 2.04
C LEU A 256 0.27 -9.98 0.91
N THR A 257 -1.03 -9.74 0.89
CA THR A 257 -1.69 -8.93 -0.13
C THR A 257 -2.34 -7.74 0.53
N ALA A 258 -2.13 -6.57 -0.04
CA ALA A 258 -2.78 -5.35 0.39
C ALA A 258 -3.53 -4.73 -0.78
N GLY A 259 -4.72 -4.24 -0.52
CA GLY A 259 -5.62 -3.73 -1.52
C GLY A 259 -6.23 -2.39 -1.16
N TRP A 260 -6.60 -1.73 -2.22
CA TRP A 260 -7.29 -0.46 -2.21
C TRP A 260 -8.57 -0.59 -3.03
N LEU A 261 -9.68 -0.23 -2.43
CA LEU A 261 -10.99 -0.31 -3.04
C LEU A 261 -11.65 1.05 -3.04
N VAL A 262 -12.27 1.37 -4.16
CA VAL A 262 -12.97 2.64 -4.38
C VAL A 262 -14.42 2.34 -4.71
N HIS A 263 -15.33 3.01 -4.00
CA HIS A 263 -16.74 3.02 -4.34
C HIS A 263 -16.96 3.89 -5.58
N ASP A 264 -17.72 3.34 -6.55
CA ASP A 264 -18.14 4.05 -7.77
C ASP A 264 -19.27 5.03 -7.47
#